data_769060f27420c5e6622ff8f41c0522d8
#
_entry.id   769060f27420c5e6622ff8f41c0522d8
#
_cell.length_a   1.000
_cell.length_b   1.000
_cell.length_c   1.000
_cell.angle_alpha   90.00
_cell.angle_beta   90.00
_cell.angle_gamma   90.00
#
_symmetry.space_group_name_H-M   'P 1'
#
loop_
_entity.id
_entity.type
_entity.pdbx_description
1 polymer ?
#
loop_
_entity_poly.entity_id
_entity_poly.type
_entity_poly.pdbx_seq_one_letter_code
_entity_poly.pdbx_strand_id
1 'polypeptide(L)'
;MATKNIMIVGVGGQGTLLTSRILGGLAITGGYDVKLSEVHGMAQRGGSVVTFVRYGDKVAEPIVEEGQADVIIAFERLEALRYAHFLKKDGALIINDWRIDPMPVVIGAAEYPEDIIETLGKDHKVYTVNATEEAKKIGNSRVFNLIVLGVAAQHMDF
;
A
#
# COMPACT_ATOMS: atom_id res chain seq x y z
N MET A 1 13.60 3.85 -19.01
CA MET A 1 12.30 4.13 -18.35
C MET A 1 12.54 5.00 -17.12
N ALA A 2 11.72 6.02 -16.92
CA ALA A 2 11.75 6.78 -15.68
C ALA A 2 11.46 5.88 -14.48
N THR A 3 12.04 6.20 -13.33
CA THR A 3 11.81 5.42 -12.10
C THR A 3 10.33 5.46 -11.69
N LYS A 4 9.75 4.30 -11.44
CA LYS A 4 8.42 4.14 -10.87
C LYS A 4 8.53 3.98 -9.36
N ASN A 5 7.66 4.66 -8.66
CA ASN A 5 7.63 4.73 -7.21
C ASN A 5 6.34 4.13 -6.69
N ILE A 6 6.45 3.04 -5.95
CA ILE A 6 5.30 2.36 -5.35
C ILE A 6 5.46 2.38 -3.85
N MET A 7 4.40 2.68 -3.14
CA MET A 7 4.33 2.54 -1.70
C MET A 7 3.29 1.49 -1.34
N ILE A 8 3.64 0.64 -0.38
CA ILE A 8 2.72 -0.33 0.20
C ILE A 8 2.59 0.04 1.66
N VAL A 9 1.40 0.38 2.08
CA VAL A 9 1.11 0.83 3.44
C VAL A 9 0.09 -0.08 4.08
N GLY A 10 0.24 -0.32 5.37
CA GLY A 10 -0.66 -1.21 6.08
C GLY A 10 -0.32 -1.28 7.56
N VAL A 11 -0.95 -2.23 8.22
CA VAL A 11 -0.72 -2.57 9.62
C VAL A 11 0.22 -3.77 9.69
N GLY A 12 1.13 -3.78 10.64
CA GLY A 12 2.06 -4.90 10.84
C GLY A 12 1.34 -6.24 10.91
N GLY A 13 1.81 -7.20 10.13
CA GLY A 13 1.18 -8.52 9.97
C GLY A 13 0.32 -8.69 8.72
N GLN A 14 0.09 -7.64 7.94
CA GLN A 14 -0.73 -7.73 6.72
C GLN A 14 0.02 -8.19 5.47
N GLY A 15 1.34 -8.43 5.56
CA GLY A 15 2.11 -8.95 4.43
C GLY A 15 2.63 -7.90 3.46
N THR A 16 2.89 -6.68 3.92
CA THR A 16 3.46 -5.60 3.10
C THR A 16 4.82 -5.99 2.52
N LEU A 17 5.66 -6.65 3.31
CA LEU A 17 6.98 -7.10 2.86
C LEU A 17 6.88 -8.20 1.80
N LEU A 18 5.98 -9.15 1.96
CA LEU A 18 5.74 -10.19 0.96
C LEU A 18 5.31 -9.59 -0.37
N THR A 19 4.36 -8.65 -0.33
CA THR A 19 3.86 -7.95 -1.52
C THR A 19 4.98 -7.19 -2.22
N SER A 20 5.85 -6.51 -1.47
CA SER A 20 6.99 -5.80 -2.03
C SER A 20 8.00 -6.72 -2.71
N ARG A 21 8.22 -7.90 -2.14
CA ARG A 21 9.11 -8.91 -2.74
C ARG A 21 8.55 -9.47 -4.05
N ILE A 22 7.24 -9.67 -4.12
CA ILE A 22 6.58 -10.10 -5.35
C ILE A 22 6.74 -9.04 -6.44
N LEU A 23 6.45 -7.77 -6.12
CA LEU A 23 6.62 -6.67 -7.05
C LEU A 23 8.08 -6.50 -7.49
N GLY A 24 9.00 -6.54 -6.54
CA GLY A 24 10.44 -6.45 -6.83
C GLY A 24 10.91 -7.58 -7.74
N GLY A 25 10.45 -8.81 -7.49
CA GLY A 25 10.74 -9.96 -8.33
C GLY A 25 10.22 -9.82 -9.76
N LEU A 26 9.01 -9.32 -9.92
CA LEU A 26 8.42 -9.04 -11.23
C LEU A 26 9.24 -7.98 -11.98
N ALA A 27 9.62 -6.91 -11.32
CA ALA A 27 10.42 -5.84 -11.93
C ALA A 27 11.82 -6.34 -12.34
N ILE A 28 12.46 -7.16 -11.50
CA ILE A 28 13.75 -7.79 -11.84
C ILE A 28 13.61 -8.69 -13.07
N THR A 29 12.56 -9.50 -13.12
CA THR A 29 12.27 -10.35 -14.28
C THR A 29 12.05 -9.52 -15.55
N GLY A 30 11.48 -8.33 -15.41
CA GLY A 30 11.33 -7.35 -16.49
C GLY A 30 12.62 -6.64 -16.89
N GLY A 31 13.74 -6.93 -16.23
CA GLY A 31 15.06 -6.34 -16.55
C GLY A 31 15.33 -5.00 -15.88
N TYR A 32 14.55 -4.61 -14.87
CA TYR A 32 14.72 -3.32 -14.19
C TYR A 32 15.62 -3.41 -12.96
N ASP A 33 16.28 -2.30 -12.65
CA ASP A 33 16.94 -2.09 -11.36
C ASP A 33 15.84 -1.83 -10.31
N VAL A 34 15.96 -2.45 -9.13
CA VAL A 34 14.95 -2.39 -8.07
C VAL A 34 15.60 -2.04 -6.74
N LYS A 35 14.96 -1.14 -6.01
CA LYS A 35 15.30 -0.86 -4.61
C LYS A 35 14.06 -1.03 -3.74
N LEU A 36 14.23 -1.71 -2.62
CA LEU A 36 13.20 -1.95 -1.63
C LEU A 36 13.63 -1.41 -0.27
N SER A 37 12.70 -0.84 0.47
CA SER A 37 12.94 -0.44 1.86
C SER A 37 11.65 -0.57 2.66
N GLU A 38 11.74 -1.09 3.88
CA GLU A 38 10.64 -1.16 4.82
C GLU A 38 10.90 -0.24 6.01
N VAL A 39 9.90 0.55 6.37
CA VAL A 39 9.94 1.41 7.56
C VAL A 39 8.78 1.02 8.47
N HIS A 40 9.09 0.71 9.71
CA HIS A 40 8.10 0.41 10.73
C HIS A 40 8.48 1.05 12.06
N GLY A 41 7.49 1.29 12.90
CA GLY A 41 7.71 1.72 14.27
C GLY A 41 8.21 0.58 15.15
N MET A 42 8.30 0.84 16.45
CA MET A 42 8.73 -0.16 17.44
C MET A 42 7.76 -1.34 17.53
N ALA A 43 6.47 -1.12 17.27
CA ALA A 43 5.46 -2.17 17.23
C ALA A 43 5.38 -2.79 15.84
N GLN A 44 6.00 -3.94 15.64
CA GLN A 44 5.96 -4.67 14.36
C GLN A 44 4.61 -5.34 14.08
N ARG A 45 3.76 -5.50 15.10
CA ARG A 45 2.39 -6.00 14.97
C ARG A 45 1.42 -4.93 15.44
N GLY A 46 0.39 -4.66 14.65
CA GLY A 46 -0.62 -3.66 14.95
C GLY A 46 -0.18 -2.21 14.74
N GLY A 47 1.10 -1.95 14.47
CA GLY A 47 1.62 -0.63 14.14
C GLY A 47 1.64 -0.36 12.63
N SER A 48 1.75 0.91 12.27
CA SER A 48 1.87 1.34 10.88
C SER A 48 3.17 0.84 10.23
N VAL A 49 3.06 0.28 9.03
CA VAL A 49 4.21 -0.22 8.24
C VAL A 49 4.14 0.38 6.85
N VAL A 50 5.27 0.90 6.37
CA VAL A 50 5.44 1.43 5.02
C VAL A 50 6.55 0.67 4.32
N THR A 51 6.29 0.20 3.12
CA THR A 51 7.29 -0.41 2.26
C THR A 51 7.39 0.39 0.96
N PHE A 52 8.60 0.78 0.60
CA PHE A 52 8.88 1.46 -0.66
C PHE A 52 9.41 0.45 -1.68
N VAL A 53 8.87 0.51 -2.90
CA VAL A 53 9.35 -0.26 -4.05
C VAL A 53 9.63 0.74 -5.17
N ARG A 54 10.89 0.84 -5.58
CA ARG A 54 11.29 1.69 -6.69
C ARG A 54 11.95 0.85 -7.76
N TYR A 55 11.54 1.04 -9.00
CA TYR A 55 12.14 0.31 -10.13
C TYR A 55 12.23 1.18 -11.38
N GLY A 56 13.20 0.87 -12.22
CA GLY A 56 13.46 1.61 -13.46
C GLY A 56 14.77 1.15 -14.09
N ASP A 57 15.26 1.89 -15.06
CA ASP A 57 16.54 1.55 -15.70
C ASP A 57 17.72 1.65 -14.72
N LYS A 58 17.66 2.63 -13.82
CA LYS A 58 18.61 2.79 -12.73
C LYS A 58 17.97 3.50 -11.57
N VAL A 59 18.07 2.93 -10.37
CA VAL A 59 17.49 3.48 -9.13
C VAL A 59 18.61 3.70 -8.13
N ALA A 60 18.82 4.96 -7.71
CA ALA A 60 19.91 5.33 -6.81
C ALA A 60 19.61 5.04 -5.34
N GLU A 61 18.35 5.21 -4.94
CA GLU A 61 17.94 5.12 -3.53
C GLU A 61 16.54 4.50 -3.39
N PRO A 62 16.22 3.86 -2.24
CA PRO A 62 14.96 3.16 -2.06
C PRO A 62 13.80 4.04 -1.60
N ILE A 63 14.05 5.22 -1.06
CA ILE A 63 13.03 6.06 -0.42
C ILE A 63 12.22 6.85 -1.45
N VAL A 64 10.90 6.85 -1.29
CA VAL A 64 9.98 7.68 -2.06
C VAL A 64 9.70 8.97 -1.27
N GLU A 65 9.87 10.10 -1.92
CA GLU A 65 9.56 11.40 -1.33
C GLU A 65 8.06 11.71 -1.39
N GLU A 66 7.62 12.63 -0.54
CA GLU A 66 6.24 13.13 -0.55
C GLU A 66 5.86 13.66 -1.94
N GLY A 67 4.66 13.32 -2.40
CA GLY A 67 4.14 13.72 -3.71
C GLY A 67 4.77 12.99 -4.90
N GLN A 68 5.56 11.94 -4.68
CA GLN A 68 6.29 11.25 -5.74
C GLN A 68 5.84 9.79 -5.98
N ALA A 69 4.91 9.27 -5.21
CA ALA A 69 4.40 7.92 -5.43
C ALA A 69 3.50 7.85 -6.66
N ASP A 70 3.81 6.97 -7.59
CA ASP A 70 2.96 6.68 -8.75
C ASP A 70 1.73 5.85 -8.35
N VAL A 71 1.93 4.92 -7.43
CA VAL A 71 0.89 4.04 -6.90
C VAL A 71 1.09 3.87 -5.40
N ILE A 72 0.01 3.98 -4.65
CA ILE A 72 -0.03 3.58 -3.24
C ILE A 72 -1.00 2.42 -3.11
N ILE A 73 -0.52 1.32 -2.53
CA ILE A 73 -1.31 0.14 -2.20
C ILE A 73 -1.52 0.15 -0.70
N ALA A 74 -2.75 0.35 -0.26
CA ALA A 74 -3.11 0.43 1.16
C ALA A 74 -3.95 -0.78 1.57
N PHE A 75 -3.46 -1.54 2.54
CA PHE A 75 -4.15 -2.73 3.04
C PHE A 75 -5.19 -2.43 4.12
N GLU A 76 -5.25 -1.17 4.57
CA GLU A 76 -6.16 -0.72 5.62
C GLU A 76 -6.53 0.76 5.39
N ARG A 77 -7.76 1.14 5.70
CA ARG A 77 -8.30 2.48 5.39
C ARG A 77 -7.54 3.62 6.02
N LEU A 78 -7.25 3.54 7.32
CA LEU A 78 -6.56 4.61 8.04
C LEU A 78 -5.13 4.80 7.53
N GLU A 79 -4.47 3.71 7.17
CA GLU A 79 -3.12 3.78 6.59
C GLU A 79 -3.14 4.47 5.21
N ALA A 80 -4.20 4.27 4.41
CA ALA A 80 -4.41 5.02 3.18
C ALA A 80 -4.51 6.53 3.45
N LEU A 81 -5.30 6.92 4.43
CA LEU A 81 -5.44 8.33 4.82
C LEU A 81 -4.12 8.92 5.31
N ARG A 82 -3.38 8.16 6.12
CA ARG A 82 -2.12 8.58 6.72
C ARG A 82 -1.05 8.91 5.68
N TYR A 83 -1.02 8.18 4.57
CA TYR A 83 0.04 8.27 3.56
C TYR A 83 -0.41 8.82 2.21
N ALA A 84 -1.66 9.23 2.05
CA ALA A 84 -2.19 9.74 0.79
C ALA A 84 -1.40 10.94 0.23
N HIS A 85 -0.80 11.76 1.09
CA HIS A 85 0.00 12.91 0.70
C HIS A 85 1.30 12.55 -0.05
N PHE A 86 1.71 11.29 -0.03
CA PHE A 86 2.83 10.79 -0.83
C PHE A 86 2.47 10.60 -2.31
N LEU A 87 1.17 10.53 -2.63
CA LEU A 87 0.73 10.24 -3.99
C LEU A 87 0.98 11.43 -4.92
N LYS A 88 1.47 11.16 -6.13
CA LYS A 88 1.50 12.13 -7.23
C LYS A 88 0.08 12.59 -7.57
N LYS A 89 -0.03 13.77 -8.17
CA LYS A 89 -1.31 14.35 -8.61
C LYS A 89 -2.14 13.38 -9.47
N ASP A 90 -1.49 12.65 -10.37
CA ASP A 90 -2.14 11.69 -11.28
C ASP A 90 -1.91 10.23 -10.88
N GLY A 91 -1.44 10.00 -9.66
CA GLY A 91 -1.18 8.67 -9.15
C GLY A 91 -2.46 7.91 -8.79
N ALA A 92 -2.33 6.59 -8.62
CA ALA A 92 -3.42 5.71 -8.24
C ALA A 92 -3.30 5.29 -6.77
N LEU A 93 -4.40 5.42 -6.04
CA LEU A 93 -4.52 4.97 -4.65
C LEU A 93 -5.45 3.76 -4.60
N ILE A 94 -4.87 2.60 -4.34
CA ILE A 94 -5.61 1.33 -4.24
C ILE A 94 -5.81 1.02 -2.76
N ILE A 95 -7.06 0.88 -2.33
CA ILE A 95 -7.41 0.69 -0.93
C ILE A 95 -8.15 -0.62 -0.74
N ASN A 96 -7.61 -1.47 0.13
CA ASN A 96 -8.38 -2.56 0.70
C ASN A 96 -9.41 -1.96 1.68
N ASP A 97 -10.69 -2.12 1.37
CA ASP A 97 -11.79 -1.57 2.16
C ASP A 97 -11.97 -2.37 3.45
N TRP A 98 -11.01 -2.22 4.35
CA TRP A 98 -10.93 -2.93 5.62
C TRP A 98 -10.47 -1.99 6.73
N ARG A 99 -10.98 -2.22 7.93
CA ARG A 99 -10.67 -1.44 9.13
C ARG A 99 -9.98 -2.31 10.17
N ILE A 100 -8.85 -1.83 10.66
CA ILE A 100 -8.17 -2.37 11.83
C ILE A 100 -7.96 -1.22 12.80
N ASP A 101 -8.60 -1.29 13.97
CA ASP A 101 -8.49 -0.24 14.97
C ASP A 101 -7.07 -0.20 15.58
N PRO A 102 -6.36 0.93 15.46
CA PRO A 102 -5.08 1.08 16.15
C PRO A 102 -5.27 1.18 17.66
N MET A 103 -4.21 0.98 18.42
CA MET A 103 -4.28 0.94 19.88
C MET A 103 -4.99 2.15 20.51
N PRO A 104 -4.75 3.40 20.10
CA PRO A 104 -5.47 4.54 20.65
C PRO A 104 -6.99 4.47 20.46
N VAL A 105 -7.45 3.88 19.37
CA VAL A 105 -8.90 3.65 19.14
C VAL A 105 -9.43 2.53 20.02
N VAL A 106 -8.68 1.44 20.13
CA VAL A 106 -9.06 0.27 20.96
C VAL A 106 -9.24 0.67 22.42
N ILE A 107 -8.36 1.51 22.97
CA ILE A 107 -8.43 1.97 24.37
C ILE A 107 -9.33 3.19 24.58
N GLY A 108 -9.98 3.70 23.52
CA GLY A 108 -10.89 4.84 23.63
C GLY A 108 -10.23 6.21 23.70
N ALA A 109 -8.91 6.32 23.48
CA ALA A 109 -8.18 7.59 23.50
C ALA A 109 -8.34 8.40 22.21
N ALA A 110 -8.79 7.77 21.12
CA ALA A 110 -9.03 8.39 19.83
C ALA A 110 -10.21 7.73 19.14
N GLU A 111 -10.79 8.41 18.15
CA GLU A 111 -11.84 7.86 17.29
C GLU A 111 -11.25 7.49 15.93
N TYR A 112 -11.75 6.39 15.35
CA TYR A 112 -11.40 6.03 13.98
C TYR A 112 -12.11 7.01 13.03
N PRO A 113 -11.38 7.66 12.09
CA PRO A 113 -12.00 8.61 11.18
C PRO A 113 -13.10 7.98 10.33
N GLU A 114 -14.18 8.71 10.12
CA GLU A 114 -15.27 8.31 9.24
C GLU A 114 -15.03 8.79 7.80
N ASP A 115 -15.70 8.17 6.84
CA ASP A 115 -15.73 8.61 5.43
C ASP A 115 -14.35 8.77 4.78
N ILE A 116 -13.40 7.91 5.16
CA ILE A 116 -12.01 7.98 4.65
C ILE A 116 -11.99 7.86 3.12
N ILE A 117 -12.64 6.85 2.57
CA ILE A 117 -12.62 6.58 1.11
C ILE A 117 -13.28 7.71 0.34
N GLU A 118 -14.43 8.20 0.80
CA GLU A 118 -15.14 9.32 0.18
C GLU A 118 -14.30 10.60 0.22
N THR A 119 -13.66 10.86 1.35
CA THR A 119 -12.79 12.03 1.54
C THR A 119 -11.58 11.98 0.61
N LEU A 120 -10.90 10.83 0.53
CA LEU A 120 -9.76 10.65 -0.35
C LEU A 120 -10.15 10.71 -1.84
N GLY A 121 -11.33 10.22 -2.18
CA GLY A 121 -11.86 10.23 -3.55
C GLY A 121 -12.13 11.62 -4.13
N LYS A 122 -12.20 12.66 -3.27
CA LYS A 122 -12.35 14.05 -3.73
C LYS A 122 -11.09 14.60 -4.39
N ASP A 123 -9.92 14.17 -3.92
CA ASP A 123 -8.62 14.73 -4.33
C ASP A 123 -7.74 13.73 -5.08
N HIS A 124 -8.06 12.44 -5.04
CA HIS A 124 -7.24 11.36 -5.59
C HIS A 124 -8.04 10.40 -6.46
N LYS A 125 -7.35 9.70 -7.35
CA LYS A 125 -7.90 8.56 -8.09
C LYS A 125 -7.88 7.34 -7.16
N VAL A 126 -9.01 7.02 -6.57
CA VAL A 126 -9.17 5.94 -5.58
C VAL A 126 -9.85 4.74 -6.21
N TYR A 127 -9.25 3.57 -6.00
CA TYR A 127 -9.77 2.26 -6.42
C TYR A 127 -9.89 1.39 -5.17
N THR A 128 -11.06 0.84 -4.91
CA THR A 128 -11.32 0.05 -3.71
C THR A 128 -11.66 -1.38 -4.03
N VAL A 129 -11.29 -2.26 -3.13
CA VAL A 129 -11.69 -3.67 -3.14
C VAL A 129 -11.81 -4.15 -1.70
N ASN A 130 -12.82 -4.93 -1.37
CA ASN A 130 -12.87 -5.61 -0.09
C ASN A 130 -12.19 -6.97 -0.21
N ALA A 131 -10.87 -6.94 -0.30
CA ALA A 131 -10.05 -8.13 -0.52
C ALA A 131 -10.11 -9.10 0.65
N THR A 132 -10.29 -8.60 1.87
CA THR A 132 -10.41 -9.44 3.07
C THR A 132 -11.65 -10.32 2.99
N GLU A 133 -12.80 -9.77 2.58
CA GLU A 133 -14.03 -10.55 2.38
C GLU A 133 -13.89 -11.53 1.20
N GLU A 134 -13.31 -11.09 0.09
CA GLU A 134 -13.08 -11.96 -1.07
C GLU A 134 -12.14 -13.13 -0.73
N ALA A 135 -11.10 -12.88 0.05
CA ALA A 135 -10.18 -13.93 0.52
C ALA A 135 -10.90 -14.96 1.41
N LYS A 136 -11.79 -14.52 2.27
CA LYS A 136 -12.63 -15.41 3.10
C LYS A 136 -13.52 -16.31 2.24
N LYS A 137 -14.13 -15.77 1.19
CA LYS A 137 -14.96 -16.54 0.25
C LYS A 137 -14.15 -17.62 -0.49
N ILE A 138 -12.90 -17.36 -0.80
CA ILE A 138 -11.98 -18.35 -1.40
C ILE A 138 -11.59 -19.43 -0.40
N GLY A 139 -11.73 -19.17 0.89
CA GLY A 139 -11.36 -20.09 1.97
C GLY A 139 -9.93 -19.91 2.47
N ASN A 140 -9.25 -18.85 2.09
CA ASN A 140 -7.91 -18.52 2.55
C ASN A 140 -7.76 -17.01 2.79
N SER A 141 -7.94 -16.59 4.04
CA SER A 141 -7.87 -15.17 4.41
C SER A 141 -6.50 -14.52 4.17
N ARG A 142 -5.44 -15.31 4.03
CA ARG A 142 -4.07 -14.80 3.83
C ARG A 142 -3.82 -14.26 2.41
N VAL A 143 -4.68 -14.59 1.44
CA VAL A 143 -4.49 -14.16 0.05
C VAL A 143 -5.05 -12.75 -0.24
N PHE A 144 -5.59 -12.06 0.75
CA PHE A 144 -6.16 -10.72 0.52
C PHE A 144 -5.14 -9.75 -0.10
N ASN A 145 -3.86 -9.83 0.32
CA ASN A 145 -2.81 -8.98 -0.21
C ASN A 145 -2.55 -9.21 -1.71
N LEU A 146 -2.65 -10.45 -2.17
CA LEU A 146 -2.54 -10.79 -3.60
C LEU A 146 -3.73 -10.23 -4.40
N ILE A 147 -4.92 -10.23 -3.82
CA ILE A 147 -6.11 -9.65 -4.46
C ILE A 147 -5.94 -8.13 -4.63
N VAL A 148 -5.49 -7.43 -3.59
CA VAL A 148 -5.19 -6.00 -3.68
C VAL A 148 -4.10 -5.72 -4.71
N LEU A 149 -3.04 -6.54 -4.71
CA LEU A 149 -1.97 -6.44 -5.69
C LEU A 149 -2.49 -6.61 -7.13
N GLY A 150 -3.41 -7.54 -7.35
CA GLY A 150 -4.04 -7.75 -8.65
C GLY A 150 -4.80 -6.51 -9.15
N VAL A 151 -5.49 -5.81 -8.26
CA VAL A 151 -6.13 -4.53 -8.61
C VAL A 151 -5.07 -3.48 -8.93
N ALA A 152 -4.03 -3.38 -8.12
CA ALA A 152 -2.94 -2.43 -8.32
C ALA A 152 -2.18 -2.66 -9.63
N ALA A 153 -2.02 -3.91 -10.04
CA ALA A 153 -1.32 -4.28 -11.27
C ALA A 153 -1.93 -3.65 -12.53
N GLN A 154 -3.22 -3.36 -12.52
CA GLN A 154 -3.91 -2.67 -13.61
C GLN A 154 -3.42 -1.22 -13.80
N HIS A 155 -2.71 -0.68 -12.84
CA HIS A 155 -2.18 0.69 -12.83
C HIS A 155 -0.65 0.72 -12.88
N MET A 156 -0.04 -0.39 -13.19
CA MET A 156 1.42 -0.59 -13.30
C MET A 156 1.79 -0.95 -14.74
N ASP A 157 3.08 -0.73 -15.09
CA ASP A 157 3.57 -0.86 -16.46
C ASP A 157 4.34 -2.19 -16.71
N PHE A 158 3.99 -3.26 -16.01
CA PHE A 158 4.58 -4.59 -16.28
C PHE A 158 3.62 -5.74 -16.09
#